data_89792a42f34e16ad461e3fa37489a347
#
_entry.id   89792a42f34e16ad461e3fa37489a347
#
_cell.length_a   1.000
_cell.length_b   1.000
_cell.length_c   1.000
_cell.angle_alpha   90.00
_cell.angle_beta   90.00
_cell.angle_gamma   90.00
#
_symmetry.space_group_name_H-M   'P 1'
#
loop_
_entity.id
_entity.type
_entity.pdbx_description
1 polymer ?
#
loop_
_entity_poly.entity_id
_entity_poly.type
_entity_poly.pdbx_seq_one_letter_code
_entity_poly.pdbx_strand_id
1 'polypeptide(L)'
;ELFRGTPMIVQAVFIYYGLLQVFGIKMGMWTAGFFIVSINTGAYMAETVRGGIVSIDPGQTEGAMAIGMNHWQTMLHVILPQALRNIVPQIGNNFIINIKDTSVLSVISITDLFFVHKSVVGALYTYFESAVIVMIIYLSMTLLASYLLRAWEKALDGPQNYDLNTTDTLAYTSGMYNAPDPDHESQNLDMKGGAAHV
;
A
#
# COMPACT_ATOMS: atom_id res chain seq x y z
N GLU A 1 -6.67 16.48 -4.88
CA GLU A 1 -7.56 16.61 -3.71
C GLU A 1 -9.03 16.27 -4.05
N LEU A 2 -9.63 16.83 -5.12
CA LEU A 2 -11.04 16.63 -5.45
C LEU A 2 -11.46 15.15 -5.52
N PHE A 3 -10.71 14.31 -6.28
CA PHE A 3 -11.03 12.89 -6.47
C PHE A 3 -10.77 12.03 -5.23
N ARG A 4 -9.88 12.46 -4.35
CA ARG A 4 -9.60 11.77 -3.08
C ARG A 4 -10.57 12.19 -1.96
N GLY A 5 -11.06 13.43 -2.03
CA GLY A 5 -11.97 13.99 -1.05
C GLY A 5 -13.45 13.66 -1.28
N THR A 6 -13.80 13.00 -2.39
CA THR A 6 -15.19 12.62 -2.69
C THR A 6 -15.34 11.10 -2.82
N PRO A 7 -16.47 10.52 -2.35
CA PRO A 7 -16.73 9.08 -2.48
C PRO A 7 -16.81 8.65 -3.94
N MET A 8 -16.20 7.51 -4.30
CA MET A 8 -16.22 6.99 -5.67
C MET A 8 -17.65 6.76 -6.20
N ILE A 9 -18.61 6.41 -5.33
CA ILE A 9 -20.02 6.26 -5.72
C ILE A 9 -20.62 7.57 -6.24
N VAL A 10 -20.29 8.69 -5.60
CA VAL A 10 -20.77 10.03 -6.03
C VAL A 10 -20.13 10.42 -7.36
N GLN A 11 -18.83 10.13 -7.52
CA GLN A 11 -18.13 10.34 -8.79
C GLN A 11 -18.75 9.51 -9.91
N ALA A 12 -19.11 8.25 -9.64
CA ALA A 12 -19.75 7.36 -10.63
C ALA A 12 -21.09 7.92 -11.09
N VAL A 13 -21.95 8.34 -10.18
CA VAL A 13 -23.24 8.95 -10.48
C VAL A 13 -23.06 10.26 -11.27
N PHE A 14 -22.16 11.11 -10.82
CA PHE A 14 -21.92 12.41 -11.47
C PHE A 14 -21.36 12.27 -12.88
N ILE A 15 -20.37 11.38 -13.08
CA ILE A 15 -19.76 11.20 -14.39
C ILE A 15 -20.73 10.49 -15.36
N TYR A 16 -21.40 9.44 -14.92
CA TYR A 16 -22.27 8.67 -15.83
C TYR A 16 -23.59 9.37 -16.16
N TYR A 17 -24.32 9.84 -15.12
CA TYR A 17 -25.61 10.50 -15.30
C TYR A 17 -25.49 12.00 -15.49
N GLY A 18 -24.58 12.66 -14.76
CA GLY A 18 -24.41 14.10 -14.79
C GLY A 18 -23.89 14.61 -16.13
N LEU A 19 -22.89 13.95 -16.73
CA LEU A 19 -22.38 14.33 -18.04
C LEU A 19 -23.43 14.17 -19.14
N LEU A 20 -24.27 13.14 -19.05
CA LEU A 20 -25.38 12.95 -19.98
C LEU A 20 -26.42 14.09 -19.83
N GLN A 21 -26.78 14.41 -18.59
CA GLN A 21 -27.86 15.36 -18.31
C GLN A 21 -27.46 16.81 -18.59
N VAL A 22 -26.22 17.20 -18.26
CA VAL A 22 -25.76 18.59 -18.35
C VAL A 22 -25.16 18.89 -19.73
N PHE A 23 -24.37 17.97 -20.26
CA PHE A 23 -23.61 18.18 -21.50
C PHE A 23 -24.11 17.35 -22.68
N GLY A 24 -25.10 16.49 -22.49
CA GLY A 24 -25.59 15.59 -23.54
C GLY A 24 -24.59 14.49 -23.95
N ILE A 25 -23.50 14.31 -23.18
CA ILE A 25 -22.45 13.34 -23.49
C ILE A 25 -22.88 11.96 -22.98
N LYS A 26 -23.20 11.07 -23.92
CA LYS A 26 -23.56 9.67 -23.62
C LYS A 26 -22.32 8.79 -23.60
N MET A 27 -21.94 8.32 -22.42
CA MET A 27 -20.88 7.33 -22.24
C MET A 27 -21.47 5.92 -22.08
N GLY A 28 -20.80 4.92 -22.66
CA GLY A 28 -21.12 3.52 -22.33
C GLY A 28 -20.80 3.21 -20.87
N MET A 29 -21.57 2.32 -20.22
CA MET A 29 -21.38 2.00 -18.81
C MET A 29 -19.97 1.49 -18.50
N TRP A 30 -19.40 0.64 -19.36
CA TRP A 30 -18.04 0.13 -19.21
C TRP A 30 -16.98 1.23 -19.36
N THR A 31 -17.16 2.11 -20.36
CA THR A 31 -16.26 3.25 -20.58
C THR A 31 -16.27 4.19 -19.37
N ALA A 32 -17.45 4.50 -18.85
CA ALA A 32 -17.59 5.29 -17.64
C ALA A 32 -16.95 4.60 -16.43
N GLY A 33 -17.19 3.31 -16.24
CA GLY A 33 -16.60 2.53 -15.15
C GLY A 33 -15.07 2.53 -15.17
N PHE A 34 -14.47 2.22 -16.32
CA PHE A 34 -13.00 2.28 -16.47
C PHE A 34 -12.45 3.68 -16.22
N PHE A 35 -13.12 4.71 -16.73
CA PHE A 35 -12.70 6.09 -16.52
C PHE A 35 -12.72 6.49 -15.03
N ILE A 36 -13.80 6.15 -14.32
CA ILE A 36 -13.98 6.46 -12.89
C ILE A 36 -12.91 5.76 -12.06
N VAL A 37 -12.75 4.43 -12.24
CA VAL A 37 -11.76 3.65 -11.49
C VAL A 37 -10.34 4.13 -11.80
N SER A 38 -10.03 4.43 -13.07
CA SER A 38 -8.70 4.89 -13.47
C SER A 38 -8.34 6.24 -12.84
N ILE A 39 -9.27 7.21 -12.83
CA ILE A 39 -9.02 8.51 -12.21
C ILE A 39 -8.89 8.38 -10.70
N ASN A 40 -9.79 7.63 -10.07
CA ASN A 40 -9.77 7.44 -8.63
C ASN A 40 -8.47 6.74 -8.19
N THR A 41 -8.18 5.57 -8.77
CA THR A 41 -6.95 4.81 -8.48
C THR A 41 -5.71 5.63 -8.82
N GLY A 42 -5.69 6.35 -9.95
CA GLY A 42 -4.57 7.20 -10.35
C GLY A 42 -4.30 8.32 -9.35
N ALA A 43 -5.34 8.91 -8.75
CA ALA A 43 -5.18 9.93 -7.71
C ALA A 43 -4.53 9.35 -6.43
N TYR A 44 -4.91 8.15 -6.01
CA TYR A 44 -4.27 7.46 -4.88
C TYR A 44 -2.85 7.03 -5.21
N MET A 45 -2.61 6.48 -6.42
CA MET A 45 -1.28 6.08 -6.87
C MET A 45 -0.30 7.24 -6.94
N ALA A 46 -0.74 8.40 -7.44
CA ALA A 46 0.10 9.61 -7.47
C ALA A 46 0.56 10.01 -6.06
N GLU A 47 -0.33 9.93 -5.07
CA GLU A 47 0.02 10.23 -3.68
C GLU A 47 0.92 9.16 -3.06
N THR A 48 0.68 7.88 -3.36
CA THR A 48 1.54 6.77 -2.94
C THR A 48 2.97 6.95 -3.45
N VAL A 49 3.14 7.31 -4.73
CA VAL A 49 4.46 7.57 -5.33
C VAL A 49 5.11 8.80 -4.68
N ARG A 50 4.36 9.89 -4.53
CA ARG A 50 4.87 11.09 -3.87
C ARG A 50 5.31 10.79 -2.43
N GLY A 51 4.47 10.10 -1.67
CA GLY A 51 4.77 9.70 -0.28
C GLY A 51 5.98 8.79 -0.18
N GLY A 52 6.11 7.81 -1.08
CA GLY A 52 7.27 6.91 -1.13
C GLY A 52 8.58 7.62 -1.42
N ILE A 53 8.58 8.63 -2.30
CA ILE A 53 9.77 9.43 -2.57
C ILE A 53 10.12 10.33 -1.36
N VAL A 54 9.11 10.99 -0.78
CA VAL A 54 9.31 11.89 0.36
C VAL A 54 9.72 11.14 1.64
N SER A 55 9.40 9.85 1.75
CA SER A 55 9.78 9.02 2.90
C SER A 55 11.29 8.67 2.95
N ILE A 56 12.04 8.94 1.88
CA ILE A 56 13.48 8.69 1.87
C ILE A 56 14.19 9.79 2.66
N ASP A 57 15.14 9.36 3.51
CA ASP A 57 15.91 10.26 4.35
C ASP A 57 16.62 11.35 3.50
N PRO A 58 16.46 12.64 3.83
CA PRO A 58 17.14 13.73 3.13
C PRO A 58 18.65 13.59 3.08
N GLY A 59 19.27 12.95 4.08
CA GLY A 59 20.70 12.63 4.12
C GLY A 59 21.17 11.79 2.95
N GLN A 60 20.29 10.97 2.34
CA GLN A 60 20.62 10.23 1.11
C GLN A 60 20.84 11.17 -0.07
N THR A 61 20.05 12.23 -0.15
CA THR A 61 20.19 13.25 -1.19
C THR A 61 21.44 14.09 -0.96
N GLU A 62 21.67 14.52 0.28
CA GLU A 62 22.83 15.31 0.67
C GLU A 62 24.14 14.53 0.46
N GLY A 63 24.20 13.26 0.88
CA GLY A 63 25.34 12.39 0.68
C GLY A 63 25.66 12.16 -0.80
N ALA A 64 24.66 11.94 -1.63
CA ALA A 64 24.84 11.79 -3.08
C ALA A 64 25.37 13.07 -3.73
N MET A 65 24.86 14.23 -3.33
CA MET A 65 25.35 15.53 -3.79
C MET A 65 26.79 15.81 -3.34
N ALA A 66 27.16 15.41 -2.12
CA ALA A 66 28.50 15.60 -1.59
C ALA A 66 29.59 14.86 -2.40
N ILE A 67 29.25 13.72 -3.02
CA ILE A 67 30.15 12.99 -3.93
C ILE A 67 30.03 13.46 -5.39
N GLY A 68 29.36 14.59 -5.68
CA GLY A 68 29.27 15.21 -6.98
C GLY A 68 28.18 14.70 -7.89
N MET A 69 27.19 13.94 -7.40
CA MET A 69 26.04 13.54 -8.20
C MET A 69 25.12 14.74 -8.46
N ASN A 70 24.67 14.88 -9.71
CA ASN A 70 23.64 15.86 -10.04
C ASN A 70 22.24 15.36 -9.61
N HIS A 71 21.24 16.24 -9.62
CA HIS A 71 19.88 15.91 -9.18
C HIS A 71 19.28 14.68 -9.87
N TRP A 72 19.47 14.54 -11.19
CA TRP A 72 18.97 13.39 -11.94
C TRP A 72 19.66 12.09 -11.57
N GLN A 73 20.98 12.12 -11.39
CA GLN A 73 21.75 10.96 -10.96
C GLN A 73 21.34 10.55 -9.55
N THR A 74 21.22 11.50 -8.62
CA THR A 74 20.73 11.25 -7.26
C THR A 74 19.34 10.61 -7.28
N MET A 75 18.41 11.17 -8.06
CA MET A 75 17.05 10.64 -8.14
C MET A 75 17.02 9.22 -8.70
N LEU A 76 17.70 8.95 -9.81
CA LEU A 76 17.61 7.66 -10.49
C LEU A 76 18.41 6.55 -9.80
N HIS A 77 19.56 6.86 -9.20
CA HIS A 77 20.47 5.84 -8.69
C HIS A 77 20.38 5.67 -7.16
N VAL A 78 19.93 6.69 -6.43
CA VAL A 78 19.88 6.65 -4.96
C VAL A 78 18.45 6.65 -4.45
N ILE A 79 17.64 7.65 -4.82
CA ILE A 79 16.31 7.85 -4.24
C ILE A 79 15.29 6.87 -4.80
N LEU A 80 15.18 6.78 -6.13
CA LEU A 80 14.12 5.99 -6.78
C LEU A 80 14.20 4.48 -6.47
N PRO A 81 15.38 3.82 -6.44
CA PRO A 81 15.48 2.42 -6.06
C PRO A 81 15.00 2.15 -4.63
N GLN A 82 15.29 3.06 -3.70
CA GLN A 82 14.83 2.98 -2.31
C GLN A 82 13.34 3.27 -2.21
N ALA A 83 12.86 4.33 -2.87
CA ALA A 83 11.45 4.71 -2.89
C ALA A 83 10.56 3.60 -3.47
N LEU A 84 11.00 2.90 -4.52
CA LEU A 84 10.25 1.80 -5.12
C LEU A 84 9.99 0.66 -4.13
N ARG A 85 10.94 0.36 -3.24
CA ARG A 85 10.73 -0.65 -2.19
C ARG A 85 9.59 -0.26 -1.24
N ASN A 86 9.43 1.03 -0.95
CA ASN A 86 8.34 1.55 -0.13
C ASN A 86 7.02 1.67 -0.89
N ILE A 87 7.08 1.95 -2.20
CA ILE A 87 5.91 2.18 -3.05
C ILE A 87 5.23 0.87 -3.45
N VAL A 88 6.00 -0.18 -3.81
CA VAL A 88 5.46 -1.43 -4.35
C VAL A 88 4.46 -2.11 -3.41
N PRO A 89 4.69 -2.26 -2.09
CA PRO A 89 3.71 -2.83 -1.19
C PRO A 89 2.42 -2.01 -1.11
N GLN A 90 2.53 -0.67 -1.15
CA GLN A 90 1.37 0.21 -1.13
C GLN A 90 0.54 0.13 -2.41
N ILE A 91 1.19 -0.02 -3.58
CA ILE A 91 0.51 -0.29 -4.86
C ILE A 91 -0.30 -1.59 -4.77
N GLY A 92 0.32 -2.65 -4.25
CA GLY A 92 -0.34 -3.92 -4.06
C GLY A 92 -1.55 -3.83 -3.13
N ASN A 93 -1.42 -3.11 -2.01
CA ASN A 93 -2.54 -2.87 -1.10
C ASN A 93 -3.69 -2.10 -1.77
N ASN A 94 -3.39 -1.07 -2.58
CA ASN A 94 -4.40 -0.36 -3.37
C ASN A 94 -5.13 -1.29 -4.36
N PHE A 95 -4.43 -2.26 -4.94
CA PHE A 95 -5.05 -3.27 -5.80
C PHE A 95 -6.08 -4.12 -5.05
N ILE A 96 -5.73 -4.58 -3.83
CA ILE A 96 -6.64 -5.36 -2.98
C ILE A 96 -7.87 -4.53 -2.58
N ILE A 97 -7.69 -3.25 -2.28
CA ILE A 97 -8.79 -2.33 -1.98
C ILE A 97 -9.72 -2.21 -3.19
N ASN A 98 -9.17 -2.02 -4.38
CA ASN A 98 -9.96 -1.90 -5.61
C ASN A 98 -10.82 -3.13 -5.92
N ILE A 99 -10.43 -4.34 -5.53
CA ILE A 99 -11.24 -5.56 -5.73
C ILE A 99 -12.65 -5.39 -5.11
N LYS A 100 -12.73 -4.78 -3.94
CA LYS A 100 -14.02 -4.55 -3.26
C LYS A 100 -14.66 -3.22 -3.65
N ASP A 101 -13.86 -2.18 -3.88
CA ASP A 101 -14.37 -0.82 -4.12
C ASP A 101 -15.01 -0.68 -5.50
N THR A 102 -14.63 -1.50 -6.48
CA THR A 102 -15.31 -1.58 -7.78
C THR A 102 -16.78 -2.00 -7.68
N SER A 103 -17.22 -2.61 -6.57
CA SER A 103 -18.63 -2.92 -6.28
C SER A 103 -19.55 -1.69 -6.35
N VAL A 104 -18.99 -0.51 -6.11
CA VAL A 104 -19.68 0.78 -6.24
C VAL A 104 -20.21 1.01 -7.66
N LEU A 105 -19.57 0.45 -8.70
CA LEU A 105 -19.98 0.61 -10.09
C LEU A 105 -21.32 -0.07 -10.42
N SER A 106 -21.82 -0.89 -9.50
CA SER A 106 -23.19 -1.43 -9.59
C SER A 106 -24.27 -0.34 -9.64
N VAL A 107 -23.95 0.90 -9.18
CA VAL A 107 -24.86 2.06 -9.24
C VAL A 107 -25.11 2.53 -10.68
N ILE A 108 -24.14 2.33 -11.58
CA ILE A 108 -24.26 2.62 -13.01
C ILE A 108 -24.60 1.38 -13.83
N SER A 109 -25.15 0.35 -13.18
CA SER A 109 -25.60 -0.91 -13.77
C SER A 109 -24.51 -1.81 -14.35
N ILE A 110 -23.26 -1.66 -13.90
CA ILE A 110 -22.21 -2.65 -14.19
C ILE A 110 -22.54 -3.91 -13.38
N THR A 111 -22.66 -5.03 -14.10
CA THR A 111 -22.98 -6.33 -13.49
C THR A 111 -21.72 -6.90 -12.84
N ASP A 112 -21.61 -6.69 -11.54
CA ASP A 112 -20.59 -7.26 -10.65
C ASP A 112 -21.24 -8.15 -9.58
N LEU A 113 -20.46 -8.67 -8.65
CA LEU A 113 -20.96 -9.52 -7.57
C LEU A 113 -22.00 -8.79 -6.70
N PHE A 114 -21.78 -7.50 -6.41
CA PHE A 114 -22.71 -6.72 -5.61
C PHE A 114 -24.00 -6.39 -6.37
N PHE A 115 -23.93 -6.19 -7.69
CA PHE A 115 -25.11 -6.05 -8.55
C PHE A 115 -25.97 -7.31 -8.52
N VAL A 116 -25.32 -8.49 -8.63
CA VAL A 116 -26.04 -9.78 -8.52
C VAL A 116 -26.71 -9.92 -7.15
N HIS A 117 -26.02 -9.56 -6.07
CA HIS A 117 -26.63 -9.50 -4.73
C HIS A 117 -27.92 -8.67 -4.72
N LYS A 118 -27.85 -7.43 -5.23
CA LYS A 118 -29.05 -6.56 -5.28
C LYS A 118 -30.19 -7.19 -6.10
N SER A 119 -29.86 -7.86 -7.19
CA SER A 119 -30.83 -8.54 -8.05
C SER A 119 -31.50 -9.73 -7.34
N VAL A 120 -30.72 -10.54 -6.63
CA VAL A 120 -31.21 -11.67 -5.82
C VAL A 120 -32.12 -11.18 -4.68
N VAL A 121 -31.68 -10.15 -3.96
CA VAL A 121 -32.46 -9.52 -2.91
C VAL A 121 -33.79 -8.98 -3.46
N GLY A 122 -33.76 -8.31 -4.60
CA GLY A 122 -34.97 -7.79 -5.23
C GLY A 122 -35.97 -8.87 -5.69
N ALA A 123 -35.48 -10.05 -6.07
CA ALA A 123 -36.30 -11.17 -6.53
C ALA A 123 -36.82 -12.07 -5.40
N LEU A 124 -35.99 -12.35 -4.37
CA LEU A 124 -36.23 -13.39 -3.36
C LEU A 124 -36.41 -12.84 -1.93
N TYR A 125 -36.19 -11.54 -1.73
CA TYR A 125 -36.24 -10.88 -0.40
C TYR A 125 -35.26 -11.48 0.65
N THR A 126 -34.22 -12.19 0.21
CA THR A 126 -33.21 -12.86 1.05
C THR A 126 -32.04 -11.92 1.34
N TYR A 127 -32.25 -10.89 2.17
CA TYR A 127 -31.23 -9.86 2.44
C TYR A 127 -30.02 -10.42 3.17
N PHE A 128 -30.25 -11.11 4.28
CA PHE A 128 -29.17 -11.57 5.16
C PHE A 128 -28.36 -12.72 4.51
N GLU A 129 -29.04 -13.72 3.98
CA GLU A 129 -28.39 -14.89 3.37
C GLU A 129 -27.52 -14.49 2.19
N SER A 130 -28.08 -13.65 1.31
CA SER A 130 -27.36 -13.16 0.15
C SER A 130 -26.16 -12.27 0.55
N ALA A 131 -26.31 -11.41 1.57
CA ALA A 131 -25.23 -10.58 2.07
C ALA A 131 -24.08 -11.40 2.65
N VAL A 132 -24.37 -12.45 3.43
CA VAL A 132 -23.37 -13.35 4.00
C VAL A 132 -22.57 -14.05 2.89
N ILE A 133 -23.26 -14.56 1.87
CA ILE A 133 -22.60 -15.23 0.73
C ILE A 133 -21.63 -14.26 0.03
N VAL A 134 -22.10 -13.05 -0.29
CA VAL A 134 -21.27 -12.03 -0.97
C VAL A 134 -20.09 -11.60 -0.12
N MET A 135 -20.29 -11.45 1.20
CA MET A 135 -19.22 -11.13 2.14
C MET A 135 -18.14 -12.23 2.15
N ILE A 136 -18.52 -13.51 2.15
CA ILE A 136 -17.58 -14.64 2.11
C ILE A 136 -16.81 -14.63 0.79
N ILE A 137 -17.47 -14.37 -0.33
CA ILE A 137 -16.82 -14.34 -1.65
C ILE A 137 -15.80 -13.18 -1.70
N TYR A 138 -16.17 -11.95 -1.32
CA TYR A 138 -15.21 -10.83 -1.28
C TYR A 138 -14.06 -11.10 -0.31
N LEU A 139 -14.33 -11.67 0.86
CA LEU A 139 -13.29 -12.04 1.82
C LEU A 139 -12.31 -13.05 1.22
N SER A 140 -12.83 -14.11 0.58
CA SER A 140 -11.96 -15.12 -0.06
C SER A 140 -11.11 -14.54 -1.18
N MET A 141 -11.69 -13.67 -2.03
CA MET A 141 -10.95 -12.98 -3.09
C MET A 141 -9.84 -12.07 -2.53
N THR A 142 -10.15 -11.28 -1.50
CA THR A 142 -9.17 -10.35 -0.90
C THR A 142 -8.08 -11.11 -0.13
N LEU A 143 -8.40 -12.21 0.56
CA LEU A 143 -7.40 -13.06 1.22
C LEU A 143 -6.47 -13.73 0.21
N LEU A 144 -7.03 -14.27 -0.89
CA LEU A 144 -6.23 -14.86 -1.96
C LEU A 144 -5.30 -13.83 -2.60
N ALA A 145 -5.83 -12.65 -2.94
CA ALA A 145 -5.04 -11.56 -3.50
C ALA A 145 -3.94 -11.10 -2.53
N SER A 146 -4.25 -10.98 -1.24
CA SER A 146 -3.28 -10.62 -0.19
C SER A 146 -2.18 -11.68 -0.04
N TYR A 147 -2.54 -12.96 -0.12
CA TYR A 147 -1.57 -14.06 -0.05
C TYR A 147 -0.60 -14.02 -1.24
N LEU A 148 -1.15 -13.86 -2.46
CA LEU A 148 -0.34 -13.76 -3.68
C LEU A 148 0.58 -12.54 -3.67
N LEU A 149 0.07 -11.39 -3.20
CA LEU A 149 0.86 -10.17 -3.07
C LEU A 149 2.02 -10.35 -2.10
N ARG A 150 1.78 -10.87 -0.90
CA ARG A 150 2.84 -11.13 0.09
C ARG A 150 3.89 -12.13 -0.41
N ALA A 151 3.46 -13.14 -1.19
CA ALA A 151 4.40 -14.08 -1.80
C ALA A 151 5.29 -13.38 -2.84
N TRP A 152 4.71 -12.45 -3.59
CA TRP A 152 5.43 -11.65 -4.58
C TRP A 152 6.38 -10.63 -3.93
N GLU A 153 5.95 -9.94 -2.88
CA GLU A 153 6.77 -9.02 -2.07
C GLU A 153 8.01 -9.75 -1.52
N LYS A 154 7.83 -10.92 -0.91
CA LYS A 154 8.95 -11.74 -0.43
C LYS A 154 9.95 -12.12 -1.51
N ALA A 155 9.49 -12.32 -2.75
CA ALA A 155 10.37 -12.63 -3.87
C ALA A 155 11.17 -11.41 -4.35
N LEU A 156 10.64 -10.20 -4.13
CA LEU A 156 11.30 -8.93 -4.49
C LEU A 156 12.29 -8.44 -3.43
N ASP A 157 12.00 -8.69 -2.14
CA ASP A 157 12.83 -8.20 -1.03
C ASP A 157 14.20 -8.87 -0.96
N GLY A 158 14.42 -10.00 -1.64
CA GLY A 158 15.67 -10.75 -1.60
C GLY A 158 16.06 -11.22 -0.19
N PRO A 159 17.22 -11.84 0.00
CA PRO A 159 17.70 -12.21 1.32
C PRO A 159 17.99 -10.95 2.13
N GLN A 160 17.25 -10.76 3.22
CA GLN A 160 17.46 -9.67 4.19
C GLN A 160 18.75 -9.91 4.99
N ASN A 161 19.90 -9.73 4.35
CA ASN A 161 21.22 -9.86 5.00
C ASN A 161 21.74 -8.54 5.57
N TYR A 162 20.92 -7.51 5.63
CA TYR A 162 21.24 -6.26 6.32
C TYR A 162 20.25 -6.05 7.46
N ASP A 163 20.48 -6.77 8.55
CA ASP A 163 20.07 -6.33 9.88
C ASP A 163 20.98 -5.15 10.24
N LEU A 164 20.71 -4.00 9.64
CA LEU A 164 21.11 -2.75 10.23
C LEU A 164 20.24 -2.65 11.48
N ASN A 165 20.75 -3.01 12.62
CA ASN A 165 20.24 -2.67 13.93
C ASN A 165 20.17 -1.14 14.01
N THR A 166 19.18 -0.57 13.31
CA THR A 166 18.91 0.88 13.30
C THR A 166 18.60 1.39 14.70
N THR A 167 18.20 0.48 15.61
CA THR A 167 18.01 0.75 17.01
C THR A 167 19.33 1.18 17.67
N ASP A 168 20.44 0.51 17.37
CA ASP A 168 21.73 0.83 17.97
C ASP A 168 22.31 2.14 17.43
N THR A 169 22.12 2.41 16.11
CA THR A 169 22.62 3.66 15.52
C THR A 169 21.82 4.88 15.98
N LEU A 170 20.51 4.77 16.15
CA LEU A 170 19.68 5.85 16.69
C LEU A 170 19.92 6.06 18.19
N ALA A 171 20.15 5.00 18.95
CA ALA A 171 20.53 5.09 20.36
C ALA A 171 21.88 5.78 20.54
N TYR A 172 22.85 5.46 19.67
CA TYR A 172 24.18 6.07 19.69
C TYR A 172 24.16 7.56 19.31
N THR A 173 23.39 7.93 18.30
CA THR A 173 23.27 9.34 17.84
C THR A 173 22.39 10.19 18.77
N SER A 174 21.45 9.58 19.51
CA SER A 174 20.60 10.31 20.45
C SER A 174 21.24 10.53 21.84
N GLY A 175 22.47 10.07 22.05
CA GLY A 175 23.17 10.16 23.33
C GLY A 175 22.57 9.27 24.44
N MET A 176 21.66 8.36 24.09
CA MET A 176 21.05 7.38 25.01
C MET A 176 21.90 6.11 25.18
N TYR A 177 22.97 5.97 24.40
CA TYR A 177 23.87 4.85 24.52
C TYR A 177 24.85 5.10 25.65
N ASN A 178 24.59 4.50 26.79
CA ASN A 178 25.63 4.31 27.81
C ASN A 178 26.57 3.23 27.27
N ALA A 179 27.83 3.58 27.01
CA ALA A 179 28.84 2.60 26.66
C ALA A 179 28.77 1.42 27.65
N PRO A 180 28.85 0.15 27.16
CA PRO A 180 28.89 -0.98 28.07
C PRO A 180 29.97 -0.73 29.13
N ASP A 181 29.58 -0.83 30.38
CA ASP A 181 30.51 -0.68 31.49
C ASP A 181 31.59 -1.78 31.31
N PRO A 182 32.87 -1.41 31.11
CA PRO A 182 33.95 -2.39 30.94
C PRO A 182 34.05 -3.38 32.09
N ASP A 183 33.48 -3.04 33.25
CA ASP A 183 33.48 -3.92 34.41
C ASP A 183 32.42 -5.02 34.35
N HIS A 184 31.36 -4.86 33.50
CA HIS A 184 30.38 -5.91 33.27
C HIS A 184 30.88 -7.02 32.35
N GLU A 185 31.83 -6.75 31.46
CA GLU A 185 32.40 -7.74 30.54
C GLU A 185 33.39 -8.67 31.32
N SER A 186 34.08 -8.14 32.30
CA SER A 186 34.98 -8.93 33.17
C SER A 186 34.21 -9.88 34.09
N GLN A 187 33.05 -9.50 34.62
CA GLN A 187 32.20 -10.36 35.46
C GLN A 187 31.58 -11.54 34.71
N ASN A 188 31.23 -11.37 33.39
CA ASN A 188 30.71 -12.43 32.57
C ASN A 188 31.78 -13.45 32.13
N LEU A 189 33.05 -13.06 32.08
CA LEU A 189 34.16 -13.96 31.77
C LEU A 189 34.49 -14.83 32.99
N ASP A 190 34.43 -14.25 34.19
CA ASP A 190 34.68 -15.01 35.46
C ASP A 190 33.57 -16.03 35.76
N MET A 191 32.29 -15.74 35.41
CA MET A 191 31.21 -16.69 35.60
C MET A 191 31.27 -17.87 34.59
N LYS A 192 31.85 -17.66 33.40
CA LYS A 192 32.05 -18.75 32.40
C LYS A 192 33.31 -19.57 32.67
N GLY A 193 34.32 -19.00 33.35
CA GLY A 193 35.54 -19.71 33.73
C GLY A 193 35.37 -20.61 34.95
N GLY A 194 34.41 -20.29 35.85
CA GLY A 194 34.16 -21.08 37.05
C GLY A 194 33.37 -22.38 36.89
N ALA A 195 32.81 -22.64 35.70
CA ALA A 195 32.00 -23.85 35.42
C ALA A 195 32.78 -25.00 34.75
N ALA A 196 34.11 -24.86 34.58
CA ALA A 196 34.94 -25.88 33.91
C ALA A 196 35.84 -26.70 34.85
N HIS A 197 35.70 -26.55 36.14
CA HIS A 197 36.44 -27.36 37.13
C HIS A 197 35.48 -27.79 38.26
N VAL A 198 34.64 -28.81 38.01
CA VAL A 198 34.15 -29.80 38.97
C VAL A 198 33.83 -31.09 38.23
#